data_1eb1537926bbbc26715060ac4e45ebcd
#
_entry.id   1eb1537926bbbc26715060ac4e45ebcd
#
_cell.length_a   1.000
_cell.length_b   1.000
_cell.length_c   1.000
_cell.angle_alpha   90.00
_cell.angle_beta   90.00
_cell.angle_gamma   90.00
#
_symmetry.space_group_name_H-M   'P 1'
#
loop_
_entity.id
_entity.type
_entity.pdbx_description
1 polymer ?
#
loop_
_entity_poly.entity_id
_entity_poly.type
_entity_poly.pdbx_seq_one_letter_code
_entity_poly.pdbx_strand_id
1 'polypeptide(L)'
;MSGDNTERVTSVAVIFQFDGALCKKFNNSIVRQKSVMRSYGNGQPVGFAEEVICLTGDWKRNTTIGVLHFDSVEAAQRWLNSDPIFRQHDWLDDAEIWIVPLLSEIKPWKYLQMSFLKIANEDEFKHQYLPNYGESVTSFGGVPFVCSTSDVEVRRGIKEIDYLIMTEWPDEESALKWSRSPEAEGLRNKQNIVTERSTILAMIRQNY
;
A
#
# COMPACT_ATOMS: atom_id res chain seq x y z
N MET A 1 -21.17 -19.73 20.76
CA MET A 1 -21.63 -18.82 19.67
C MET A 1 -20.41 -18.06 19.22
N SER A 2 -19.67 -18.61 18.25
CA SER A 2 -18.54 -17.93 17.62
C SER A 2 -19.13 -16.90 16.66
N GLY A 3 -19.06 -15.63 17.05
CA GLY A 3 -19.34 -14.52 16.16
C GLY A 3 -18.29 -14.51 15.08
N ASP A 4 -18.66 -14.91 13.89
CA ASP A 4 -17.91 -14.74 12.67
C ASP A 4 -17.83 -13.23 12.39
N ASN A 5 -16.79 -12.60 12.93
CA ASN A 5 -16.50 -11.18 12.71
C ASN A 5 -15.77 -11.11 11.35
N THR A 6 -16.50 -11.44 10.28
CA THR A 6 -16.07 -11.11 8.92
C THR A 6 -15.97 -9.58 8.85
N GLU A 7 -14.75 -9.06 9.07
CA GLU A 7 -14.42 -7.66 8.85
C GLU A 7 -14.88 -7.30 7.43
N ARG A 8 -15.88 -6.42 7.32
CA ARG A 8 -16.43 -6.04 6.03
C ARG A 8 -15.37 -5.25 5.28
N VAL A 9 -14.87 -5.83 4.22
CA VAL A 9 -14.08 -5.10 3.21
C VAL A 9 -14.92 -3.94 2.69
N THR A 10 -14.49 -2.72 2.90
CA THR A 10 -15.23 -1.51 2.54
C THR A 10 -14.79 -0.90 1.21
N SER A 11 -13.58 -1.25 0.77
CA SER A 11 -13.00 -0.76 -0.48
C SER A 11 -11.78 -1.59 -0.89
N VAL A 12 -11.28 -1.35 -2.10
CA VAL A 12 -10.12 -2.06 -2.64
C VAL A 12 -9.14 -1.05 -3.22
N ALA A 13 -7.87 -1.15 -2.84
CA ALA A 13 -6.80 -0.42 -3.51
C ALA A 13 -6.10 -1.32 -4.53
N VAL A 14 -5.76 -0.75 -5.69
CA VAL A 14 -4.78 -1.33 -6.60
C VAL A 14 -3.52 -0.48 -6.49
N ILE A 15 -2.45 -1.10 -6.01
CA ILE A 15 -1.17 -0.45 -5.78
C ILE A 15 -0.20 -0.89 -6.87
N PHE A 16 0.41 0.07 -7.53
CA PHE A 16 1.43 -0.12 -8.56
C PHE A 16 2.77 0.34 -8.03
N GLN A 17 3.81 -0.48 -8.16
CA GLN A 17 5.19 -0.05 -8.05
C GLN A 17 5.81 -0.06 -9.45
N PHE A 18 6.34 1.05 -9.90
CA PHE A 18 6.90 1.20 -11.25
C PHE A 18 8.04 2.23 -11.28
N ASP A 19 8.78 2.31 -12.40
CA ASP A 19 9.86 3.27 -12.57
C ASP A 19 9.35 4.71 -12.44
N GLY A 20 9.95 5.50 -11.54
CA GLY A 20 9.58 6.89 -11.27
C GLY A 20 9.67 7.80 -12.51
N ALA A 21 10.54 7.49 -13.46
CA ALA A 21 10.60 8.21 -14.74
C ALA A 21 9.29 8.12 -15.54
N LEU A 22 8.48 7.08 -15.28
CA LEU A 22 7.18 6.85 -15.92
C LEU A 22 5.99 7.50 -15.20
N CYS A 23 6.21 8.15 -14.06
CA CYS A 23 5.17 8.74 -13.23
C CYS A 23 4.22 9.67 -14.02
N LYS A 24 4.79 10.56 -14.83
CA LYS A 24 4.02 11.46 -15.68
C LYS A 24 3.19 10.74 -16.75
N LYS A 25 3.76 9.68 -17.34
CA LYS A 25 3.09 8.85 -18.33
C LYS A 25 1.96 8.04 -17.69
N PHE A 26 2.21 7.45 -16.53
CA PHE A 26 1.21 6.74 -15.74
C PHE A 26 0.04 7.65 -15.39
N ASN A 27 0.30 8.80 -14.78
CA ASN A 27 -0.75 9.76 -14.41
C ASN A 27 -1.60 10.17 -15.61
N ASN A 28 -0.99 10.56 -16.74
CA ASN A 28 -1.72 10.96 -17.94
C ASN A 28 -2.59 9.82 -18.50
N SER A 29 -2.13 8.59 -18.44
CA SER A 29 -2.88 7.42 -18.88
C SER A 29 -4.08 7.14 -17.99
N ILE A 30 -3.90 7.20 -16.67
CA ILE A 30 -4.96 7.00 -15.67
C ILE A 30 -6.02 8.09 -15.77
N VAL A 31 -5.63 9.37 -15.91
CA VAL A 31 -6.58 10.49 -16.04
C VAL A 31 -7.45 10.33 -17.29
N ARG A 32 -6.87 9.92 -18.42
CA ARG A 32 -7.63 9.66 -19.67
C ARG A 32 -8.64 8.52 -19.53
N GLN A 33 -8.39 7.57 -18.63
CA GLN A 33 -9.23 6.40 -18.43
C GLN A 33 -10.19 6.54 -17.24
N LYS A 34 -10.25 7.69 -16.61
CA LYS A 34 -11.08 7.91 -15.40
C LYS A 34 -12.56 7.54 -15.61
N SER A 35 -13.13 7.83 -16.77
CA SER A 35 -14.52 7.46 -17.09
C SER A 35 -14.68 5.95 -17.28
N VAL A 36 -13.70 5.30 -17.91
CA VAL A 36 -13.69 3.84 -18.11
C VAL A 36 -13.54 3.14 -16.76
N MET A 37 -12.62 3.58 -15.91
CA MET A 37 -12.43 3.02 -14.57
C MET A 37 -13.71 3.06 -13.73
N ARG A 38 -14.47 4.16 -13.80
CA ARG A 38 -15.76 4.30 -13.09
C ARG A 38 -16.78 3.24 -13.47
N SER A 39 -16.75 2.71 -14.69
CA SER A 39 -17.65 1.64 -15.11
C SER A 39 -17.30 0.27 -14.50
N TYR A 40 -16.13 0.15 -13.85
CA TYR A 40 -15.67 -1.04 -13.16
C TYR A 40 -15.75 -0.85 -11.64
N GLY A 41 -16.95 -0.68 -11.06
CA GLY A 41 -17.14 -0.56 -9.61
C GLY A 41 -16.51 0.73 -9.07
N ASN A 42 -16.95 1.87 -9.59
CA ASN A 42 -16.53 3.21 -9.18
C ASN A 42 -15.01 3.43 -9.14
N GLY A 43 -14.28 2.73 -10.01
CA GLY A 43 -12.84 2.84 -10.11
C GLY A 43 -12.39 4.30 -10.26
N GLN A 44 -11.45 4.72 -9.43
CA GLN A 44 -10.92 6.08 -9.43
C GLN A 44 -9.46 6.14 -8.98
N PRO A 45 -8.68 7.09 -9.49
CA PRO A 45 -7.34 7.31 -8.98
C PRO A 45 -7.41 7.94 -7.58
N VAL A 46 -6.56 7.45 -6.69
CA VAL A 46 -6.34 8.03 -5.35
C VAL A 46 -5.18 9.02 -5.39
N GLY A 47 -4.08 8.61 -6.03
CA GLY A 47 -2.89 9.44 -6.15
C GLY A 47 -1.68 8.65 -6.62
N PHE A 48 -0.59 9.36 -6.75
CA PHE A 48 0.73 8.78 -7.00
C PHE A 48 1.78 9.53 -6.18
N ALA A 49 2.89 8.88 -5.88
CA ALA A 49 4.02 9.52 -5.24
C ALA A 49 5.04 9.93 -6.31
N GLU A 50 5.48 11.18 -6.31
CA GLU A 50 6.62 11.62 -7.13
C GLU A 50 7.93 11.14 -6.52
N GLU A 51 7.96 11.04 -5.19
CA GLU A 51 9.12 10.60 -4.42
C GLU A 51 8.69 9.57 -3.38
N VAL A 52 9.51 8.54 -3.24
CA VAL A 52 9.34 7.48 -2.26
C VAL A 52 10.64 7.33 -1.48
N ILE A 53 10.57 7.46 -0.16
CA ILE A 53 11.68 7.25 0.75
C ILE A 53 11.63 5.82 1.27
N CYS A 54 12.67 5.03 1.01
CA CYS A 54 12.81 3.71 1.62
C CYS A 54 13.26 3.88 3.07
N LEU A 55 12.39 3.49 4.01
CA LEU A 55 12.68 3.55 5.45
C LEU A 55 13.42 2.30 5.94
N THR A 56 13.09 1.13 5.37
CA THR A 56 13.74 -0.14 5.70
C THR A 56 13.50 -1.20 4.62
N GLY A 57 14.38 -2.18 4.55
CA GLY A 57 14.28 -3.30 3.62
C GLY A 57 14.70 -2.97 2.20
N ASP A 58 14.30 -3.84 1.28
CA ASP A 58 14.64 -3.73 -0.13
C ASP A 58 13.49 -3.08 -0.91
N TRP A 59 13.67 -1.80 -1.26
CA TRP A 59 12.82 -1.10 -2.20
C TRP A 59 13.61 -0.81 -3.46
N LYS A 60 13.09 -1.21 -4.63
CA LYS A 60 13.75 -1.00 -5.91
C LYS A 60 14.00 0.50 -6.10
N ARG A 61 15.25 0.88 -6.29
CA ARG A 61 15.65 2.28 -6.48
C ARG A 61 14.94 2.88 -7.69
N ASN A 62 14.68 4.18 -7.62
CA ASN A 62 14.01 4.96 -8.68
C ASN A 62 12.58 4.49 -8.99
N THR A 63 11.96 3.68 -8.13
CA THR A 63 10.56 3.31 -8.29
C THR A 63 9.66 4.19 -7.44
N THR A 64 8.46 4.37 -7.92
CA THR A 64 7.38 5.10 -7.26
C THR A 64 6.14 4.23 -7.13
N ILE A 65 5.11 4.76 -6.49
CA ILE A 65 3.82 4.10 -6.37
C ILE A 65 2.69 4.91 -6.99
N GLY A 66 1.72 4.22 -7.56
CA GLY A 66 0.41 4.75 -7.91
C GLY A 66 -0.66 3.96 -7.17
N VAL A 67 -1.72 4.62 -6.73
CA VAL A 67 -2.82 4.01 -5.99
C VAL A 67 -4.13 4.32 -6.69
N LEU A 68 -4.89 3.28 -6.99
CA LEU A 68 -6.25 3.36 -7.52
C LEU A 68 -7.22 2.74 -6.52
N HIS A 69 -8.46 3.15 -6.56
CA HIS A 69 -9.55 2.63 -5.73
C HIS A 69 -10.60 1.93 -6.57
N PHE A 70 -11.20 0.87 -6.03
CA PHE A 70 -12.37 0.17 -6.57
C PHE A 70 -13.28 -0.28 -5.43
N ASP A 71 -14.56 -0.55 -5.73
CA ASP A 71 -15.54 -1.01 -4.74
C ASP A 71 -15.38 -2.49 -4.40
N SER A 72 -14.71 -3.29 -5.24
CA SER A 72 -14.49 -4.71 -4.99
C SER A 72 -13.24 -5.26 -5.70
N VAL A 73 -12.75 -6.39 -5.20
CA VAL A 73 -11.64 -7.15 -5.81
C VAL A 73 -11.98 -7.54 -7.24
N GLU A 74 -13.21 -8.03 -7.49
CA GLU A 74 -13.65 -8.46 -8.82
C GLU A 74 -13.70 -7.28 -9.80
N ALA A 75 -14.08 -6.08 -9.34
CA ALA A 75 -14.08 -4.88 -10.15
C ALA A 75 -12.66 -4.49 -10.55
N ALA A 76 -11.72 -4.50 -9.61
CA ALA A 76 -10.31 -4.25 -9.85
C ALA A 76 -9.70 -5.27 -10.83
N GLN A 77 -9.97 -6.56 -10.62
CA GLN A 77 -9.50 -7.64 -11.50
C GLN A 77 -10.06 -7.50 -12.92
N ARG A 78 -11.36 -7.23 -13.07
CA ARG A 78 -11.98 -7.01 -14.39
C ARG A 78 -11.37 -5.82 -15.12
N TRP A 79 -11.12 -4.72 -14.39
CA TRP A 79 -10.47 -3.56 -14.98
C TRP A 79 -9.04 -3.91 -15.44
N LEU A 80 -8.22 -4.49 -14.59
CA LEU A 80 -6.85 -4.90 -14.91
C LEU A 80 -6.79 -5.88 -16.10
N ASN A 81 -7.77 -6.78 -16.23
CA ASN A 81 -7.83 -7.74 -17.33
C ASN A 81 -8.33 -7.13 -18.65
N SER A 82 -9.12 -6.06 -18.59
CA SER A 82 -9.80 -5.47 -19.74
C SER A 82 -9.12 -4.21 -20.25
N ASP A 83 -8.26 -3.61 -19.41
CA ASP A 83 -7.72 -2.30 -19.68
C ASP A 83 -6.71 -2.32 -20.82
N PRO A 84 -6.88 -1.42 -21.82
CA PRO A 84 -5.90 -1.24 -22.88
C PRO A 84 -4.51 -0.84 -22.39
N ILE A 85 -4.39 -0.19 -21.20
CA ILE A 85 -3.09 0.22 -20.64
C ILE A 85 -2.20 -1.00 -20.47
N PHE A 86 -2.74 -2.11 -19.93
CA PHE A 86 -1.97 -3.33 -19.67
C PHE A 86 -1.77 -4.20 -20.91
N ARG A 87 -2.59 -4.04 -21.93
CA ARG A 87 -2.50 -4.82 -23.18
C ARG A 87 -1.69 -4.13 -24.27
N GLN A 88 -1.57 -2.81 -24.22
CA GLN A 88 -0.98 -2.00 -25.28
C GLN A 88 0.35 -1.35 -24.90
N HIS A 89 0.77 -1.46 -23.63
CA HIS A 89 1.92 -0.70 -23.15
C HIS A 89 2.92 -1.57 -22.39
N ASP A 90 4.00 -1.94 -23.03
CA ASP A 90 5.13 -2.69 -22.48
C ASP A 90 5.83 -1.96 -21.31
N TRP A 91 5.55 -0.65 -21.13
CA TRP A 91 6.21 0.16 -20.13
C TRP A 91 5.81 -0.14 -18.68
N LEU A 92 4.73 -0.91 -18.46
CA LEU A 92 4.34 -1.44 -17.14
C LEU A 92 4.74 -2.91 -16.96
N ASP A 93 5.48 -3.51 -17.89
CA ASP A 93 5.82 -4.94 -17.81
C ASP A 93 6.68 -5.26 -16.58
N ASP A 94 7.53 -4.31 -16.15
CA ASP A 94 8.36 -4.41 -14.95
C ASP A 94 7.65 -3.90 -13.68
N ALA A 95 6.37 -3.52 -13.77
CA ALA A 95 5.63 -3.03 -12.60
C ALA A 95 5.21 -4.20 -11.69
N GLU A 96 5.32 -4.00 -10.39
CA GLU A 96 4.62 -4.84 -9.42
C GLU A 96 3.23 -4.29 -9.16
N ILE A 97 2.24 -5.17 -9.05
CA ILE A 97 0.82 -4.79 -8.90
C ILE A 97 0.20 -5.65 -7.82
N TRP A 98 -0.35 -4.99 -6.80
CA TRP A 98 -1.09 -5.62 -5.72
C TRP A 98 -2.53 -5.14 -5.72
N ILE A 99 -3.46 -6.08 -5.50
CA ILE A 99 -4.86 -5.80 -5.18
C ILE A 99 -4.99 -5.97 -3.67
N VAL A 100 -5.42 -4.93 -2.99
CA VAL A 100 -5.41 -4.82 -1.54
C VAL A 100 -6.82 -4.50 -1.04
N PRO A 101 -7.57 -5.48 -0.52
CA PRO A 101 -8.83 -5.21 0.18
C PRO A 101 -8.55 -4.40 1.45
N LEU A 102 -9.31 -3.34 1.66
CA LEU A 102 -9.10 -2.40 2.75
C LEU A 102 -10.21 -2.49 3.79
N LEU A 103 -9.84 -2.38 5.05
CA LEU A 103 -10.77 -2.41 6.17
C LEU A 103 -11.45 -1.05 6.44
N SER A 104 -10.97 0.00 5.79
CA SER A 104 -11.54 1.35 5.91
C SER A 104 -11.55 2.08 4.57
N GLU A 105 -12.34 3.14 4.48
CA GLU A 105 -12.41 3.96 3.28
C GLU A 105 -11.09 4.66 2.97
N ILE A 106 -10.77 4.77 1.68
CA ILE A 106 -9.64 5.54 1.21
C ILE A 106 -9.91 7.03 1.41
N LYS A 107 -8.91 7.71 2.01
CA LYS A 107 -8.87 9.16 2.21
C LYS A 107 -7.76 9.77 1.36
N PRO A 108 -7.79 11.09 1.13
CA PRO A 108 -6.70 11.80 0.50
C PRO A 108 -5.52 11.95 1.48
N TRP A 109 -4.68 10.92 1.60
CA TRP A 109 -3.46 10.99 2.42
C TRP A 109 -2.41 11.87 1.75
N LYS A 110 -1.64 12.59 2.56
CA LYS A 110 -0.49 13.37 2.09
C LYS A 110 0.83 12.60 2.31
N TYR A 111 1.05 12.11 3.51
CA TYR A 111 2.21 11.31 3.87
C TYR A 111 1.75 9.93 4.30
N LEU A 112 1.98 8.95 3.46
CA LEU A 112 1.55 7.58 3.69
C LEU A 112 2.76 6.66 3.79
N GLN A 113 2.92 6.04 4.95
CA GLN A 113 3.85 4.94 5.10
C GLN A 113 3.15 3.63 4.75
N MET A 114 3.82 2.81 3.96
CA MET A 114 3.39 1.46 3.61
C MET A 114 4.46 0.47 4.04
N SER A 115 4.08 -0.52 4.83
CA SER A 115 4.95 -1.63 5.24
C SER A 115 4.42 -2.93 4.65
N PHE A 116 5.17 -3.48 3.72
CA PHE A 116 4.91 -4.75 3.05
C PHE A 116 5.63 -5.84 3.83
N LEU A 117 4.90 -6.79 4.40
CA LEU A 117 5.42 -7.73 5.38
C LEU A 117 5.21 -9.17 4.96
N LYS A 118 6.23 -10.02 5.21
CA LYS A 118 6.14 -11.48 5.23
C LYS A 118 6.15 -11.94 6.68
N ILE A 119 5.17 -12.75 7.08
CA ILE A 119 4.92 -13.10 8.47
C ILE A 119 5.33 -14.56 8.72
N ALA A 120 6.13 -14.80 9.75
CA ALA A 120 6.52 -16.15 10.17
C ALA A 120 5.59 -16.73 11.25
N ASN A 121 5.05 -15.87 12.10
CA ASN A 121 4.19 -16.27 13.21
C ASN A 121 3.00 -15.32 13.31
N GLU A 122 1.85 -15.78 12.85
CA GLU A 122 0.63 -14.97 12.77
C GLU A 122 0.07 -14.61 14.16
N ASP A 123 0.13 -15.52 15.11
CA ASP A 123 -0.37 -15.28 16.48
C ASP A 123 0.45 -14.23 17.20
N GLU A 124 1.78 -14.33 17.16
CA GLU A 124 2.67 -13.31 17.73
C GLU A 124 2.56 -12.00 16.98
N PHE A 125 2.35 -12.04 15.65
CA PHE A 125 2.13 -10.84 14.87
C PHE A 125 0.88 -10.08 15.34
N LYS A 126 -0.25 -10.77 15.47
CA LYS A 126 -1.54 -10.16 15.89
C LYS A 126 -1.51 -9.69 17.36
N HIS A 127 -0.93 -10.48 18.26
CA HIS A 127 -1.05 -10.23 19.70
C HIS A 127 0.12 -9.45 20.31
N GLN A 128 1.27 -9.39 19.62
CA GLN A 128 2.44 -8.67 20.12
C GLN A 128 2.92 -7.59 19.16
N TYR A 129 3.11 -7.95 17.87
CA TYR A 129 3.71 -7.00 16.91
C TYR A 129 2.79 -5.83 16.61
N LEU A 130 1.55 -6.08 16.20
CA LEU A 130 0.59 -5.04 15.83
C LEU A 130 0.28 -4.07 16.99
N PRO A 131 0.02 -4.51 18.23
CA PRO A 131 -0.19 -3.59 19.35
C PRO A 131 1.03 -2.69 19.60
N ASN A 132 2.22 -3.28 19.69
CA ASN A 132 3.46 -2.51 19.90
C ASN A 132 3.76 -1.54 18.75
N TYR A 133 3.46 -1.92 17.51
CA TYR A 133 3.57 -1.04 16.35
C TYR A 133 2.63 0.15 16.49
N GLY A 134 1.34 -0.11 16.80
CA GLY A 134 0.33 0.93 16.95
C GLY A 134 0.68 1.95 18.04
N GLU A 135 1.09 1.48 19.23
CA GLU A 135 1.53 2.35 20.32
C GLU A 135 2.76 3.19 19.94
N SER A 136 3.76 2.54 19.35
CA SER A 136 4.98 3.21 18.91
C SER A 136 4.70 4.31 17.91
N VAL A 137 3.95 4.02 16.85
CA VAL A 137 3.60 5.00 15.80
C VAL A 137 2.81 6.18 16.38
N THR A 138 1.82 5.89 17.23
CA THR A 138 0.96 6.92 17.84
C THR A 138 1.76 7.88 18.70
N SER A 139 2.78 7.40 19.41
CA SER A 139 3.65 8.24 20.25
C SER A 139 4.44 9.28 19.46
N PHE A 140 4.61 9.09 18.14
CA PHE A 140 5.24 10.04 17.21
C PHE A 140 4.24 10.82 16.35
N GLY A 141 2.92 10.72 16.66
CA GLY A 141 1.87 11.47 15.97
C GLY A 141 1.34 10.80 14.70
N GLY A 142 1.77 9.58 14.38
CA GLY A 142 1.19 8.80 13.28
C GLY A 142 -0.16 8.20 13.62
N VAL A 143 -0.99 7.99 12.61
CA VAL A 143 -2.26 7.25 12.72
C VAL A 143 -2.05 5.87 12.10
N PRO A 144 -1.89 4.82 12.92
CA PRO A 144 -1.60 3.48 12.42
C PRO A 144 -2.87 2.83 11.84
N PHE A 145 -2.67 1.82 11.01
CA PHE A 145 -3.69 0.92 10.47
C PHE A 145 -4.81 1.60 9.70
N VAL A 146 -4.56 2.74 9.04
CA VAL A 146 -5.60 3.49 8.31
C VAL A 146 -6.31 2.68 7.23
N CYS A 147 -5.65 1.67 6.64
CA CYS A 147 -6.25 0.73 5.68
C CYS A 147 -5.48 -0.60 5.64
N SER A 148 -5.07 -1.13 6.79
CA SER A 148 -4.23 -2.33 6.85
C SER A 148 -5.02 -3.61 6.62
N THR A 149 -4.39 -4.63 6.00
CA THR A 149 -5.04 -5.90 5.66
C THR A 149 -4.06 -7.06 5.52
N SER A 150 -4.57 -8.28 5.73
CA SER A 150 -3.90 -9.55 5.44
C SER A 150 -4.25 -10.13 4.07
N ASP A 151 -5.24 -9.59 3.37
CA ASP A 151 -5.78 -10.15 2.13
C ASP A 151 -5.17 -9.47 0.90
N VAL A 152 -3.85 -9.58 0.74
CA VAL A 152 -3.13 -8.98 -0.38
C VAL A 152 -3.01 -9.97 -1.53
N GLU A 153 -3.57 -9.64 -2.70
CA GLU A 153 -3.39 -10.41 -3.93
C GLU A 153 -2.23 -9.83 -4.75
N VAL A 154 -1.20 -10.63 -5.01
CA VAL A 154 -0.13 -10.26 -5.95
C VAL A 154 -0.61 -10.52 -7.36
N ARG A 155 -0.95 -9.48 -8.09
CA ARG A 155 -1.45 -9.60 -9.46
C ARG A 155 -0.33 -9.69 -10.48
N ARG A 156 0.77 -8.99 -10.24
CA ARG A 156 1.99 -9.00 -11.05
C ARG A 156 3.19 -8.73 -10.15
N GLY A 157 4.32 -9.35 -10.48
CA GLY A 157 5.56 -9.24 -9.74
C GLY A 157 5.91 -10.51 -8.99
N ILE A 158 7.00 -10.47 -8.27
CA ILE A 158 7.57 -11.63 -7.55
C ILE A 158 7.47 -11.48 -6.02
N LYS A 159 7.12 -10.29 -5.54
CA LYS A 159 7.12 -9.99 -4.12
C LYS A 159 5.83 -10.49 -3.47
N GLU A 160 5.94 -11.61 -2.78
CA GLU A 160 4.87 -12.12 -1.92
C GLU A 160 4.74 -11.28 -0.64
N ILE A 161 3.51 -10.98 -0.25
CA ILE A 161 3.19 -10.16 0.91
C ILE A 161 2.06 -10.86 1.66
N ASP A 162 2.23 -11.07 2.97
CA ASP A 162 1.18 -11.63 3.83
C ASP A 162 0.36 -10.53 4.50
N TYR A 163 0.95 -9.35 4.72
CA TYR A 163 0.27 -8.24 5.37
C TYR A 163 0.78 -6.89 4.87
N LEU A 164 -0.13 -5.94 4.67
CA LEU A 164 0.18 -4.55 4.41
C LEU A 164 -0.27 -3.69 5.58
N ILE A 165 0.67 -2.98 6.22
CA ILE A 165 0.34 -1.93 7.18
C ILE A 165 0.43 -0.58 6.48
N MET A 166 -0.64 0.21 6.59
CA MET A 166 -0.67 1.59 6.11
C MET A 166 -0.81 2.54 7.30
N THR A 167 0.05 3.53 7.36
CA THR A 167 0.11 4.53 8.44
C THR A 167 0.13 5.92 7.84
N GLU A 168 -0.78 6.77 8.29
CA GLU A 168 -0.81 8.18 7.94
C GLU A 168 0.08 8.99 8.89
N TRP A 169 0.86 9.91 8.34
CA TRP A 169 1.71 10.82 9.10
C TRP A 169 1.31 12.28 8.89
N PRO A 170 1.43 13.14 9.91
CA PRO A 170 1.16 14.58 9.77
C PRO A 170 2.17 15.25 8.83
N ASP A 171 3.42 14.79 8.85
CA ASP A 171 4.52 15.29 8.04
C ASP A 171 5.62 14.22 7.86
N GLU A 172 6.57 14.51 6.97
CA GLU A 172 7.70 13.64 6.67
C GLU A 172 8.65 13.52 7.87
N GLU A 173 8.88 14.61 8.60
CA GLU A 173 9.83 14.65 9.73
C GLU A 173 9.40 13.69 10.84
N SER A 174 8.12 13.66 11.18
CA SER A 174 7.53 12.75 12.17
C SER A 174 7.74 11.29 11.78
N ALA A 175 7.51 10.93 10.52
CA ALA A 175 7.74 9.59 10.00
C ALA A 175 9.22 9.20 10.06
N LEU A 176 10.13 10.10 9.63
CA LEU A 176 11.57 9.86 9.67
C LEU A 176 12.10 9.76 11.09
N LYS A 177 11.59 10.58 12.01
CA LYS A 177 11.95 10.53 13.43
C LYS A 177 11.55 9.19 14.04
N TRP A 178 10.32 8.75 13.80
CA TRP A 178 9.88 7.43 14.23
C TRP A 178 10.76 6.32 13.64
N SER A 179 11.01 6.35 12.34
CA SER A 179 11.77 5.29 11.67
C SER A 179 13.19 5.10 12.21
N ARG A 180 13.77 6.14 12.82
CA ARG A 180 15.12 6.16 13.45
C ARG A 180 15.09 5.91 14.96
N SER A 181 13.91 5.76 15.53
CA SER A 181 13.74 5.60 16.97
C SER A 181 14.13 4.19 17.47
N PRO A 182 14.47 4.04 18.75
CA PRO A 182 14.70 2.73 19.36
C PRO A 182 13.49 1.81 19.29
N GLU A 183 12.27 2.37 19.36
CA GLU A 183 11.01 1.64 19.28
C GLU A 183 10.87 0.98 17.89
N ALA A 184 11.10 1.74 16.83
CA ALA A 184 11.09 1.21 15.47
C ALA A 184 12.20 0.19 15.24
N GLU A 185 13.37 0.38 15.84
CA GLU A 185 14.46 -0.60 15.82
C GLU A 185 14.07 -1.89 16.54
N GLY A 186 13.46 -1.78 17.71
CA GLY A 186 12.94 -2.93 18.46
C GLY A 186 11.93 -3.75 17.65
N LEU A 187 11.06 -3.09 16.87
CA LEU A 187 10.14 -3.76 15.96
C LEU A 187 10.87 -4.43 14.78
N ARG A 188 11.90 -3.79 14.23
CA ARG A 188 12.72 -4.37 13.15
C ARG A 188 13.46 -5.64 13.58
N ASN A 189 13.87 -5.71 14.83
CA ASN A 189 14.62 -6.83 15.38
C ASN A 189 13.75 -8.07 15.65
N LYS A 190 12.41 -7.98 15.53
CA LYS A 190 11.50 -9.14 15.70
C LYS A 190 11.43 -10.01 14.44
N GLN A 191 12.56 -10.51 13.97
CA GLN A 191 12.66 -11.34 12.76
C GLN A 191 11.99 -12.73 12.90
N ASN A 192 11.79 -13.20 14.10
CA ASN A 192 11.00 -14.42 14.37
C ASN A 192 9.51 -14.23 14.10
N ILE A 193 9.01 -13.00 14.05
CA ILE A 193 7.61 -12.67 13.78
C ILE A 193 7.45 -12.20 12.34
N VAL A 194 8.33 -11.30 11.87
CA VAL A 194 8.31 -10.71 10.52
C VAL A 194 9.65 -11.01 9.86
N THR A 195 9.64 -11.94 8.89
CA THR A 195 10.87 -12.42 8.22
C THR A 195 11.35 -11.46 7.14
N GLU A 196 10.43 -10.87 6.37
CA GLU A 196 10.76 -9.90 5.34
C GLU A 196 9.94 -8.64 5.54
N ARG A 197 10.58 -7.51 5.29
CA ARG A 197 9.96 -6.19 5.43
C ARG A 197 10.51 -5.24 4.39
N SER A 198 9.59 -4.56 3.70
CA SER A 198 9.91 -3.34 2.98
C SER A 198 8.98 -2.24 3.44
N THR A 199 9.53 -1.18 3.97
CA THR A 199 8.76 -0.04 4.45
C THR A 199 9.18 1.21 3.70
N ILE A 200 8.21 1.89 3.13
CA ILE A 200 8.38 3.14 2.40
C ILE A 200 7.55 4.24 3.02
N LEU A 201 8.00 5.46 2.85
CA LEU A 201 7.21 6.68 3.04
C LEU A 201 6.98 7.32 1.68
N ALA A 202 5.73 7.55 1.33
CA ALA A 202 5.31 8.15 0.08
C ALA A 202 4.57 9.46 0.34
N MET A 203 4.97 10.52 -0.37
CA MET A 203 4.20 11.74 -0.44
C MET A 203 3.20 11.62 -1.59
N ILE A 204 1.93 11.37 -1.25
CA ILE A 204 0.87 11.15 -2.22
C ILE A 204 0.38 12.48 -2.77
N ARG A 205 0.42 12.63 -4.08
CA ARG A 205 -0.14 13.77 -4.81
C ARG A 205 -1.39 13.35 -5.55
N GLN A 206 -2.40 14.19 -5.43
CA GLN A 206 -3.65 14.10 -6.18
C GLN A 206 -3.58 15.12 -7.31
N ASN A 207 -3.08 14.75 -8.46
CA ASN A 207 -3.11 15.60 -9.66
C ASN A 207 -4.06 14.98 -10.68
N TYR A 208 -5.29 15.47 -10.67
CA TYR A 208 -6.33 15.05 -11.63
C TYR A 208 -6.89 16.22 -12.36
#